data_f237a7f58694b4240b1368be8ed04413
#
_entry.id   f237a7f58694b4240b1368be8ed04413
#
_cell.length_a   1.000
_cell.length_b   1.000
_cell.length_c   1.000
_cell.angle_alpha   90.00
_cell.angle_beta   90.00
_cell.angle_gamma   90.00
#
_symmetry.space_group_name_H-M   'P 1'
#
loop_
_entity.id
_entity.type
_entity.pdbx_description
1 polymer ?
#
loop_
_entity_poly.entity_id
_entity_poly.type
_entity_poly.pdbx_seq_one_letter_code
_entity_poly.pdbx_strand_id
1 'polypeptide(L)'
;MKLLLVAGVLACAASVAGAQSGRGSFYDDQSILRFTLVADFGQLRHDARDPKAPYRSAHITYVDGGKEITVPVKMKPRGIWRRKTCDLPPIRLNFDKDSTHKTVFTRQNRMKLVVPCKNNDESEQYVLSEFQLYRAYNVLTPLSFKARLARVAFVDSKKGDTIQSRYAFLGEEPEDAAKRLGGKSLEIKNAHADDLDEGARAMFGVFEYFIGNTDFSVTQLHNVLLLRKDSVFDVAFPVARDFDWSGAVDARYAFPDYRLPIKNVKQRLMKGDCASPATFNAVFDTFRAKKDAIYGLYRDSLAVGMKPDVVNNTLKYFDEFYSTINNPRDAKDQIISACGPS
;
A
#
# COMPACT_ATOMS: atom_id res chain seq x y z
N MET A 1 -79.55 7.50 -15.86
CA MET A 1 -78.43 8.41 -15.92
C MET A 1 -77.21 7.66 -15.37
N LYS A 2 -76.43 7.05 -16.25
CA LYS A 2 -75.24 6.21 -15.88
C LYS A 2 -73.96 7.03 -16.07
N LEU A 3 -73.24 7.30 -14.98
CA LEU A 3 -71.94 7.95 -15.00
C LEU A 3 -70.90 6.89 -15.36
N LEU A 4 -70.12 7.08 -16.41
CA LEU A 4 -68.95 6.34 -16.78
C LEU A 4 -67.70 7.04 -16.12
N LEU A 5 -67.04 6.34 -15.20
CA LEU A 5 -65.75 6.74 -14.69
C LEU A 5 -64.64 6.21 -15.64
N VAL A 6 -63.92 7.14 -16.27
CA VAL A 6 -62.75 6.82 -17.05
C VAL A 6 -61.55 6.91 -16.12
N ALA A 7 -60.97 5.76 -15.82
CA ALA A 7 -59.71 5.68 -15.06
C ALA A 7 -58.53 5.91 -16.03
N GLY A 8 -57.87 7.07 -15.90
CA GLY A 8 -56.63 7.36 -16.61
C GLY A 8 -55.46 6.66 -15.97
N VAL A 9 -54.83 5.73 -16.69
CA VAL A 9 -53.57 5.10 -16.30
C VAL A 9 -52.42 6.05 -16.64
N LEU A 10 -51.84 6.68 -15.63
CA LEU A 10 -50.59 7.44 -15.76
C LEU A 10 -49.44 6.47 -15.86
N ALA A 11 -48.90 6.26 -17.05
CA ALA A 11 -47.65 5.55 -17.25
C ALA A 11 -46.46 6.43 -16.79
N CYS A 12 -45.93 6.19 -15.59
CA CYS A 12 -44.64 6.73 -15.17
C CYS A 12 -43.53 6.10 -16.00
N ALA A 13 -43.06 6.79 -17.03
CA ALA A 13 -41.80 6.46 -17.69
C ALA A 13 -40.64 6.78 -16.71
N ALA A 14 -40.13 5.75 -16.05
CA ALA A 14 -38.87 5.84 -15.31
C ALA A 14 -37.75 6.04 -16.33
N SER A 15 -37.30 7.29 -16.46
CA SER A 15 -36.08 7.63 -17.16
C SER A 15 -34.93 6.95 -16.39
N VAL A 16 -34.38 5.87 -16.93
CA VAL A 16 -33.09 5.34 -16.53
C VAL A 16 -32.07 6.38 -16.95
N ALA A 17 -31.80 7.34 -16.07
CA ALA A 17 -30.65 8.20 -16.17
C ALA A 17 -29.43 7.28 -16.06
N GLY A 18 -28.81 7.00 -17.21
CA GLY A 18 -27.52 6.36 -17.28
C GLY A 18 -26.53 7.17 -16.45
N ALA A 19 -26.25 6.73 -15.24
CA ALA A 19 -25.16 7.26 -14.46
C ALA A 19 -23.88 7.04 -15.27
N GLN A 20 -23.40 8.09 -15.95
CA GLN A 20 -21.99 8.19 -16.29
C GLN A 20 -21.24 8.21 -14.96
N SER A 21 -20.95 7.03 -14.44
CA SER A 21 -20.02 6.86 -13.33
C SER A 21 -18.68 7.41 -13.80
N GLY A 22 -18.37 8.63 -13.40
CA GLY A 22 -16.99 9.08 -13.39
C GLY A 22 -16.23 8.00 -12.68
N ARG A 23 -15.38 7.22 -13.41
CA ARG A 23 -14.54 6.18 -12.79
C ARG A 23 -13.80 6.86 -11.64
N GLY A 24 -14.01 6.40 -10.42
CA GLY A 24 -13.29 6.85 -9.24
C GLY A 24 -11.78 6.69 -9.45
N SER A 25 -10.97 7.16 -8.51
CA SER A 25 -9.52 6.95 -8.59
C SER A 25 -9.23 5.46 -8.82
N PHE A 26 -8.20 5.14 -9.60
CA PHE A 26 -7.72 3.76 -9.85
C PHE A 26 -7.64 2.92 -8.57
N TYR A 27 -7.23 3.56 -7.47
CA TYR A 27 -7.03 2.91 -6.18
C TYR A 27 -8.30 2.82 -5.31
N ASP A 28 -9.40 3.48 -5.70
CA ASP A 28 -10.66 3.44 -4.96
C ASP A 28 -11.52 2.22 -5.36
N ASP A 29 -11.17 1.56 -6.48
CA ASP A 29 -11.80 0.33 -6.92
C ASP A 29 -11.30 -0.85 -6.04
N GLN A 30 -12.23 -1.42 -5.28
CA GLN A 30 -12.00 -2.55 -4.38
C GLN A 30 -12.07 -3.92 -5.07
N SER A 31 -12.16 -3.96 -6.40
CA SER A 31 -12.06 -5.21 -7.16
C SER A 31 -10.59 -5.60 -7.39
N ILE A 32 -10.35 -6.91 -7.42
CA ILE A 32 -9.03 -7.45 -7.78
C ILE A 32 -8.81 -7.27 -9.28
N LEU A 33 -7.82 -6.49 -9.66
CA LEU A 33 -7.46 -6.30 -11.06
C LEU A 33 -6.74 -7.54 -11.60
N ARG A 34 -7.32 -8.21 -12.60
CA ARG A 34 -6.71 -9.37 -13.25
C ARG A 34 -6.10 -8.96 -14.57
N PHE A 35 -4.80 -9.25 -14.76
CA PHE A 35 -4.12 -8.93 -16.01
C PHE A 35 -2.93 -9.85 -16.28
N THR A 36 -2.51 -9.87 -17.54
CA THR A 36 -1.26 -10.48 -17.99
C THR A 36 -0.24 -9.37 -18.25
N LEU A 37 0.96 -9.51 -17.70
CA LEU A 37 2.12 -8.67 -18.03
C LEU A 37 3.06 -9.47 -18.92
N VAL A 38 3.20 -9.05 -20.17
CA VAL A 38 4.08 -9.68 -21.16
C VAL A 38 5.33 -8.84 -21.33
N ALA A 39 6.49 -9.43 -21.08
CA ALA A 39 7.78 -8.74 -21.11
C ALA A 39 8.97 -9.71 -21.24
N ASP A 40 10.14 -9.20 -21.58
CA ASP A 40 11.40 -9.93 -21.48
C ASP A 40 11.87 -9.98 -20.00
N PHE A 41 11.43 -11.03 -19.28
CA PHE A 41 11.81 -11.19 -17.89
C PHE A 41 13.26 -11.66 -17.70
N GLY A 42 13.87 -12.25 -18.71
CA GLY A 42 15.31 -12.52 -18.74
C GLY A 42 16.12 -11.23 -18.68
N GLN A 43 15.75 -10.27 -19.53
CA GLN A 43 16.38 -8.94 -19.55
C GLN A 43 16.08 -8.16 -18.26
N LEU A 44 14.86 -8.24 -17.71
CA LEU A 44 14.51 -7.60 -16.42
C LEU A 44 15.43 -8.08 -15.28
N ARG A 45 15.67 -9.39 -15.19
CA ARG A 45 16.59 -9.97 -14.18
C ARG A 45 18.04 -9.54 -14.40
N HIS A 46 18.48 -9.43 -15.65
CA HIS A 46 19.80 -8.90 -15.96
C HIS A 46 19.91 -7.43 -15.51
N ASP A 47 18.96 -6.61 -15.89
CA ASP A 47 18.89 -5.18 -15.55
C ASP A 47 18.75 -4.94 -14.03
N ALA A 48 18.29 -5.91 -13.26
CA ALA A 48 18.21 -5.81 -11.80
C ALA A 48 19.56 -5.62 -11.09
N ARG A 49 20.67 -5.88 -11.78
CA ARG A 49 22.03 -5.66 -11.27
C ARG A 49 22.46 -4.19 -11.38
N ASP A 50 21.87 -3.44 -12.32
CA ASP A 50 22.17 -2.03 -12.57
C ASP A 50 21.12 -1.09 -11.96
N PRO A 51 21.49 -0.24 -10.96
CA PRO A 51 20.58 0.77 -10.42
C PRO A 51 20.07 1.79 -11.43
N LYS A 52 20.81 1.99 -12.51
CA LYS A 52 20.50 2.94 -13.59
C LYS A 52 19.83 2.27 -14.79
N ALA A 53 19.40 1.00 -14.66
CA ALA A 53 18.75 0.26 -15.74
C ALA A 53 17.65 1.08 -16.43
N PRO A 54 17.61 1.07 -17.77
CA PRO A 54 16.61 1.79 -18.53
C PRO A 54 15.24 1.10 -18.41
N TYR A 55 14.20 1.83 -18.77
CA TYR A 55 12.90 1.24 -18.99
C TYR A 55 12.90 0.36 -20.25
N ARG A 56 12.28 -0.83 -20.15
CA ARG A 56 12.09 -1.77 -21.24
C ARG A 56 10.62 -1.83 -21.65
N SER A 57 10.37 -2.07 -22.94
CA SER A 57 9.01 -2.24 -23.46
C SER A 57 8.35 -3.50 -22.90
N ALA A 58 7.07 -3.38 -22.58
CA ALA A 58 6.19 -4.45 -22.13
C ALA A 58 4.75 -4.10 -22.54
N HIS A 59 3.82 -5.01 -22.34
CA HIS A 59 2.40 -4.68 -22.44
C HIS A 59 1.59 -5.43 -21.36
N ILE A 60 0.49 -4.81 -21.00
CA ILE A 60 -0.50 -5.37 -20.08
C ILE A 60 -1.74 -5.71 -20.90
N THR A 61 -2.26 -6.93 -20.73
CA THR A 61 -3.51 -7.37 -21.33
C THR A 61 -4.50 -7.73 -20.23
N TYR A 62 -5.73 -7.23 -20.31
CA TYR A 62 -6.81 -7.53 -19.38
C TYR A 62 -8.17 -7.49 -20.10
N VAL A 63 -9.21 -8.03 -19.44
CA VAL A 63 -10.58 -8.03 -19.98
C VAL A 63 -11.40 -6.96 -19.26
N ASP A 64 -12.07 -6.10 -20.03
CA ASP A 64 -13.03 -5.11 -19.54
C ASP A 64 -14.31 -5.17 -20.39
N GLY A 65 -15.46 -5.41 -19.75
CA GLY A 65 -16.74 -5.54 -20.46
C GLY A 65 -16.77 -6.67 -21.50
N GLY A 66 -16.04 -7.76 -21.27
CA GLY A 66 -15.91 -8.89 -22.19
C GLY A 66 -14.97 -8.68 -23.39
N LYS A 67 -14.30 -7.53 -23.46
CA LYS A 67 -13.32 -7.20 -24.49
C LYS A 67 -11.90 -7.27 -23.92
N GLU A 68 -11.00 -7.89 -24.67
CA GLU A 68 -9.59 -7.86 -24.36
C GLU A 68 -9.00 -6.49 -24.72
N ILE A 69 -8.28 -5.91 -23.76
CA ILE A 69 -7.62 -4.61 -23.90
C ILE A 69 -6.13 -4.80 -23.66
N THR A 70 -5.33 -4.35 -24.62
CA THR A 70 -3.87 -4.34 -24.50
C THR A 70 -3.38 -2.91 -24.33
N VAL A 71 -2.58 -2.66 -23.28
CA VAL A 71 -1.99 -1.36 -22.97
C VAL A 71 -0.48 -1.49 -23.04
N PRO A 72 0.20 -0.74 -23.93
CA PRO A 72 1.66 -0.68 -23.93
C PRO A 72 2.14 0.01 -22.65
N VAL A 73 3.20 -0.54 -22.05
CA VAL A 73 3.81 -0.01 -20.85
C VAL A 73 5.32 -0.19 -20.93
N LYS A 74 6.06 0.65 -20.24
CA LYS A 74 7.49 0.45 -20.03
C LYS A 74 7.70 0.00 -18.59
N MET A 75 8.68 -0.88 -18.38
CA MET A 75 8.99 -1.38 -17.05
C MET A 75 10.50 -1.39 -16.77
N LYS A 76 10.86 -1.32 -15.50
CA LYS A 76 12.23 -1.54 -15.02
C LYS A 76 12.21 -2.14 -13.59
N PRO A 77 13.30 -2.81 -13.18
CA PRO A 77 13.42 -3.27 -11.81
C PRO A 77 13.53 -2.09 -10.83
N ARG A 78 13.00 -2.25 -9.62
CA ARG A 78 13.07 -1.25 -8.54
C ARG A 78 13.51 -1.87 -7.22
N GLY A 79 13.75 -1.01 -6.24
CA GLY A 79 14.18 -1.40 -4.90
C GLY A 79 15.70 -1.54 -4.78
N ILE A 80 16.15 -1.84 -3.57
CA ILE A 80 17.58 -1.99 -3.25
C ILE A 80 17.90 -3.46 -3.02
N TRP A 81 17.35 -4.04 -1.97
CA TRP A 81 17.65 -5.42 -1.55
C TRP A 81 16.90 -6.44 -2.44
N ARG A 82 15.58 -6.37 -2.54
CA ARG A 82 14.76 -7.32 -3.32
C ARG A 82 15.10 -7.32 -4.81
N ARG A 83 15.60 -6.22 -5.34
CA ARG A 83 16.08 -6.15 -6.72
C ARG A 83 17.21 -7.13 -7.01
N LYS A 84 18.10 -7.34 -6.02
CA LYS A 84 19.30 -8.20 -6.17
C LYS A 84 19.06 -9.65 -5.77
N THR A 85 18.07 -9.91 -4.92
CA THR A 85 17.92 -11.22 -4.25
C THR A 85 16.67 -11.99 -4.70
N CYS A 86 15.68 -11.33 -5.31
CA CYS A 86 14.46 -12.00 -5.75
C CYS A 86 14.60 -12.60 -7.16
N ASP A 87 13.97 -13.76 -7.37
CA ASP A 87 13.87 -14.39 -8.70
C ASP A 87 13.10 -13.51 -9.68
N LEU A 88 12.07 -12.81 -9.19
CA LEU A 88 11.38 -11.73 -9.89
C LEU A 88 11.52 -10.44 -9.04
N PRO A 89 12.33 -9.46 -9.49
CA PRO A 89 12.49 -8.22 -8.76
C PRO A 89 11.20 -7.41 -8.77
N PRO A 90 10.95 -6.56 -7.74
CA PRO A 90 9.87 -5.58 -7.80
C PRO A 90 10.00 -4.69 -9.02
N ILE A 91 8.88 -4.32 -9.62
CA ILE A 91 8.82 -3.65 -10.92
C ILE A 91 8.30 -2.22 -10.73
N ARG A 92 8.86 -1.28 -11.47
CA ARG A 92 8.27 0.03 -11.73
C ARG A 92 7.68 0.02 -13.13
N LEU A 93 6.39 0.25 -13.23
CA LEU A 93 5.67 0.45 -14.47
C LEU A 93 5.70 1.95 -14.82
N ASN A 94 5.75 2.26 -16.11
CA ASN A 94 5.67 3.62 -16.64
C ASN A 94 4.75 3.61 -17.86
N PHE A 95 3.59 4.25 -17.72
CA PHE A 95 2.58 4.33 -18.75
C PHE A 95 2.74 5.61 -19.57
N ASP A 96 2.46 5.51 -20.85
CA ASP A 96 2.25 6.66 -21.70
C ASP A 96 0.80 7.16 -21.51
N LYS A 97 0.61 8.48 -21.35
CA LYS A 97 -0.71 9.07 -21.11
C LYS A 97 -1.68 8.78 -22.26
N ASP A 98 -1.21 8.79 -23.48
CA ASP A 98 -2.04 8.58 -24.67
C ASP A 98 -2.51 7.12 -24.76
N SER A 99 -1.67 6.17 -24.36
CA SER A 99 -1.98 4.74 -24.39
C SER A 99 -2.94 4.30 -23.29
N THR A 100 -3.09 5.08 -22.21
CA THR A 100 -3.99 4.75 -21.08
C THR A 100 -5.39 5.34 -21.21
N HIS A 101 -5.63 6.21 -22.19
CA HIS A 101 -6.93 6.84 -22.36
C HIS A 101 -8.05 5.80 -22.54
N LYS A 102 -9.16 5.95 -21.79
CA LYS A 102 -10.29 5.02 -21.74
C LYS A 102 -9.97 3.58 -21.26
N THR A 103 -8.84 3.37 -20.62
CA THR A 103 -8.49 2.09 -20.00
C THR A 103 -8.66 2.16 -18.48
N VAL A 104 -8.52 1.02 -17.78
CA VAL A 104 -8.47 1.00 -16.30
C VAL A 104 -7.30 1.84 -15.77
N PHE A 105 -6.23 2.01 -16.55
CA PHE A 105 -5.04 2.80 -16.19
C PHE A 105 -5.15 4.28 -16.57
N THR A 106 -6.33 4.77 -16.94
CA THR A 106 -6.53 6.20 -17.25
C THR A 106 -5.99 7.11 -16.14
N ARG A 107 -5.21 8.12 -16.51
CA ARG A 107 -4.52 9.07 -15.62
C ARG A 107 -3.39 8.47 -14.78
N GLN A 108 -3.03 7.22 -14.98
CA GLN A 108 -1.83 6.64 -14.37
C GLN A 108 -0.60 6.99 -15.21
N ASN A 109 0.53 7.26 -14.52
CA ASN A 109 1.82 7.53 -15.14
C ASN A 109 2.83 6.48 -14.68
N ARG A 110 3.30 6.56 -13.44
CA ARG A 110 4.21 5.60 -12.84
C ARG A 110 3.52 4.86 -11.71
N MET A 111 3.81 3.57 -11.58
CA MET A 111 3.24 2.75 -10.53
C MET A 111 4.28 1.73 -10.04
N LYS A 112 4.25 1.44 -8.76
CA LYS A 112 4.96 0.30 -8.20
C LYS A 112 4.13 -0.95 -8.44
N LEU A 113 4.72 -2.01 -8.98
CA LEU A 113 4.15 -3.35 -8.96
C LEU A 113 4.97 -4.19 -7.97
N VAL A 114 4.38 -4.47 -6.82
CA VAL A 114 4.97 -5.31 -5.77
C VAL A 114 4.58 -6.75 -6.06
N VAL A 115 5.59 -7.60 -6.22
CA VAL A 115 5.45 -8.98 -6.67
C VAL A 115 6.08 -9.94 -5.66
N PRO A 116 5.64 -11.21 -5.59
CA PRO A 116 6.34 -12.22 -4.79
C PRO A 116 7.80 -12.38 -5.20
N CYS A 117 8.69 -12.43 -4.22
CA CYS A 117 10.12 -12.56 -4.42
C CYS A 117 10.50 -13.88 -5.11
N LYS A 118 9.77 -14.95 -4.78
CA LYS A 118 9.88 -16.28 -5.39
C LYS A 118 8.52 -16.75 -5.87
N ASN A 119 8.52 -17.67 -6.83
CA ASN A 119 7.27 -18.28 -7.31
C ASN A 119 6.81 -19.40 -6.34
N ASN A 120 6.47 -19.02 -5.11
CA ASN A 120 5.90 -19.93 -4.12
C ASN A 120 4.82 -19.22 -3.28
N ASP A 121 4.02 -20.00 -2.57
CA ASP A 121 2.91 -19.49 -1.77
C ASP A 121 3.38 -18.62 -0.61
N GLU A 122 4.50 -18.94 0.01
CA GLU A 122 5.04 -18.17 1.11
C GLU A 122 5.36 -16.72 0.70
N SER A 123 6.06 -16.53 -0.42
CA SER A 123 6.34 -15.19 -0.95
C SER A 123 5.08 -14.45 -1.39
N GLU A 124 4.04 -15.17 -1.82
CA GLU A 124 2.74 -14.58 -2.14
C GLU A 124 2.03 -14.09 -0.87
N GLN A 125 2.11 -14.86 0.24
CA GLN A 125 1.56 -14.41 1.54
C GLN A 125 2.21 -13.13 2.05
N TYR A 126 3.52 -12.95 1.87
CA TYR A 126 4.18 -11.69 2.24
C TYR A 126 3.61 -10.49 1.47
N VAL A 127 3.37 -10.63 0.16
CA VAL A 127 2.78 -9.57 -0.65
C VAL A 127 1.34 -9.27 -0.23
N LEU A 128 0.54 -10.29 0.06
CA LEU A 128 -0.83 -10.13 0.54
C LEU A 128 -0.86 -9.47 1.93
N SER A 129 0.03 -9.87 2.84
CA SER A 129 0.16 -9.27 4.16
C SER A 129 0.57 -7.80 4.07
N GLU A 130 1.59 -7.46 3.27
CA GLU A 130 2.01 -6.07 3.03
C GLU A 130 0.86 -5.23 2.45
N PHE A 131 0.10 -5.76 1.49
CA PHE A 131 -1.07 -5.10 0.93
C PHE A 131 -2.12 -4.77 2.01
N GLN A 132 -2.41 -5.69 2.93
CA GLN A 132 -3.35 -5.44 4.02
C GLN A 132 -2.85 -4.35 4.98
N LEU A 133 -1.54 -4.22 5.19
CA LEU A 133 -0.98 -3.13 6.01
C LEU A 133 -1.18 -1.75 5.36
N TYR A 134 -1.07 -1.63 4.04
CA TYR A 134 -1.46 -0.40 3.33
C TYR A 134 -2.93 -0.06 3.58
N ARG A 135 -3.83 -1.04 3.51
CA ARG A 135 -5.25 -0.86 3.79
C ARG A 135 -5.50 -0.47 5.25
N ALA A 136 -4.83 -1.13 6.20
CA ALA A 136 -4.94 -0.80 7.62
C ALA A 136 -4.51 0.66 7.88
N TYR A 137 -3.43 1.11 7.24
CA TYR A 137 -2.99 2.50 7.36
C TYR A 137 -4.00 3.48 6.73
N ASN A 138 -4.65 3.12 5.61
CA ASN A 138 -5.73 3.91 5.00
C ASN A 138 -6.96 4.04 5.92
N VAL A 139 -7.25 3.04 6.77
CA VAL A 139 -8.34 3.11 7.76
C VAL A 139 -8.02 4.10 8.89
N LEU A 140 -6.74 4.18 9.28
CA LEU A 140 -6.27 5.01 10.40
C LEU A 140 -6.11 6.48 10.02
N THR A 141 -5.63 6.76 8.82
CA THR A 141 -5.30 8.14 8.42
C THR A 141 -5.42 8.33 6.89
N PRO A 142 -5.91 9.51 6.45
CA PRO A 142 -5.82 9.88 5.04
C PRO A 142 -4.38 10.11 4.57
N LEU A 143 -3.43 10.41 5.49
CA LEU A 143 -2.00 10.57 5.22
C LEU A 143 -1.34 9.21 4.99
N SER A 144 -1.71 8.55 3.92
CA SER A 144 -1.30 7.18 3.60
C SER A 144 -1.24 6.96 2.10
N PHE A 145 -0.37 6.04 1.67
CA PHE A 145 -0.34 5.57 0.29
C PHE A 145 -1.52 4.65 0.01
N LYS A 146 -2.04 4.71 -1.21
CA LYS A 146 -3.05 3.76 -1.69
C LYS A 146 -2.40 2.63 -2.47
N ALA A 147 -3.03 1.46 -2.41
CA ALA A 147 -2.65 0.27 -3.15
C ALA A 147 -3.89 -0.43 -3.71
N ARG A 148 -3.74 -1.12 -4.84
CA ARG A 148 -4.79 -1.95 -5.45
C ARG A 148 -4.28 -3.37 -5.67
N LEU A 149 -5.03 -4.35 -5.15
CA LEU A 149 -4.71 -5.76 -5.32
C LEU A 149 -4.88 -6.18 -6.78
N ALA A 150 -3.97 -7.01 -7.25
CA ALA A 150 -4.02 -7.60 -8.58
C ALA A 150 -3.71 -9.09 -8.55
N ARG A 151 -4.24 -9.82 -9.53
CA ARG A 151 -3.81 -11.18 -9.89
C ARG A 151 -3.13 -11.10 -11.24
N VAL A 152 -1.83 -11.39 -11.28
CA VAL A 152 -0.98 -11.14 -12.44
C VAL A 152 -0.42 -12.44 -12.99
N ALA A 153 -0.63 -12.69 -14.29
CA ALA A 153 0.12 -13.68 -15.05
C ALA A 153 1.33 -12.99 -15.69
N PHE A 154 2.53 -13.47 -15.40
CA PHE A 154 3.78 -12.97 -15.97
C PHE A 154 4.21 -13.87 -17.11
N VAL A 155 4.19 -13.36 -18.35
CA VAL A 155 4.48 -14.11 -19.57
C VAL A 155 5.77 -13.59 -20.20
N ASP A 156 6.73 -14.50 -20.39
CA ASP A 156 7.99 -14.15 -21.05
C ASP A 156 7.77 -13.90 -22.54
N SER A 157 8.08 -12.70 -23.04
CA SER A 157 7.79 -12.31 -24.41
C SER A 157 8.63 -13.04 -25.46
N LYS A 158 9.75 -13.65 -25.05
CA LYS A 158 10.63 -14.40 -25.98
C LYS A 158 10.24 -15.87 -26.09
N LYS A 159 9.77 -16.45 -24.99
CA LYS A 159 9.43 -17.88 -24.90
C LYS A 159 7.94 -18.13 -25.06
N GLY A 160 7.09 -17.14 -24.76
CA GLY A 160 5.63 -17.29 -24.69
C GLY A 160 5.14 -18.01 -23.42
N ASP A 161 6.05 -18.41 -22.54
CA ASP A 161 5.71 -19.18 -21.34
C ASP A 161 5.23 -18.28 -20.21
N THR A 162 4.23 -18.73 -19.45
CA THR A 162 3.85 -18.13 -18.18
C THR A 162 4.87 -18.54 -17.11
N ILE A 163 5.71 -17.59 -16.67
CA ILE A 163 6.73 -17.86 -15.66
C ILE A 163 6.15 -17.96 -14.25
N GLN A 164 5.06 -17.24 -13.99
CA GLN A 164 4.25 -17.36 -12.75
C GLN A 164 2.90 -16.69 -12.91
N SER A 165 1.93 -17.09 -12.08
CA SER A 165 0.64 -16.40 -11.92
C SER A 165 0.37 -16.24 -10.42
N ARG A 166 0.43 -15.00 -9.91
CA ARG A 166 0.43 -14.72 -8.47
C ARG A 166 -0.35 -13.46 -8.14
N TYR A 167 -0.76 -13.34 -6.88
CA TYR A 167 -1.20 -12.06 -6.33
C TYR A 167 -0.01 -11.09 -6.26
N ALA A 168 -0.30 -9.86 -6.60
CA ALA A 168 0.59 -8.72 -6.57
C ALA A 168 -0.22 -7.49 -6.18
N PHE A 169 0.39 -6.35 -5.90
CA PHE A 169 -0.37 -5.11 -5.80
C PHE A 169 0.31 -3.96 -6.53
N LEU A 170 -0.51 -3.05 -7.01
CA LEU A 170 -0.09 -1.79 -7.61
C LEU A 170 -0.16 -0.71 -6.53
N GLY A 171 0.94 0.00 -6.31
CA GLY A 171 1.05 1.06 -5.31
C GLY A 171 1.36 2.41 -5.93
N GLU A 172 0.93 3.47 -5.26
CA GLU A 172 1.24 4.85 -5.66
C GLU A 172 2.74 5.14 -5.63
N GLU A 173 3.21 6.00 -6.51
CA GLU A 173 4.51 6.64 -6.38
C GLU A 173 4.43 7.85 -5.45
N PRO A 174 5.53 8.24 -4.79
CA PRO A 174 5.54 9.33 -3.82
C PRO A 174 4.95 10.65 -4.33
N GLU A 175 5.27 11.02 -5.56
CA GLU A 175 4.79 12.26 -6.16
C GLU A 175 3.28 12.24 -6.41
N ASP A 176 2.72 11.09 -6.79
CA ASP A 176 1.28 10.94 -7.04
C ASP A 176 0.51 10.93 -5.70
N ALA A 177 1.05 10.26 -4.68
CA ALA A 177 0.51 10.30 -3.32
C ALA A 177 0.54 11.73 -2.76
N ALA A 178 1.66 12.45 -2.89
CA ALA A 178 1.79 13.83 -2.43
C ALA A 178 0.78 14.77 -3.11
N LYS A 179 0.64 14.66 -4.44
CA LYS A 179 -0.35 15.44 -5.20
C LYS A 179 -1.79 15.13 -4.76
N ARG A 180 -2.15 13.86 -4.55
CA ARG A 180 -3.46 13.46 -4.05
C ARG A 180 -3.73 14.02 -2.65
N LEU A 181 -2.71 14.14 -1.83
CA LEU A 181 -2.76 14.66 -0.47
C LEU A 181 -2.70 16.20 -0.40
N GLY A 182 -2.71 16.88 -1.55
CA GLY A 182 -2.71 18.36 -1.62
C GLY A 182 -1.36 18.98 -1.31
N GLY A 183 -0.28 18.37 -1.80
CA GLY A 183 1.06 18.88 -1.53
C GLY A 183 2.14 18.31 -2.44
N LYS A 184 3.37 18.39 -1.98
CA LYS A 184 4.58 17.96 -2.69
C LYS A 184 5.45 17.07 -1.80
N SER A 185 6.14 16.13 -2.43
CA SER A 185 7.20 15.34 -1.78
C SER A 185 8.41 16.24 -1.49
N LEU A 186 8.91 16.18 -0.25
CA LEU A 186 10.15 16.81 0.13
C LEU A 186 11.29 15.78 0.12
N GLU A 187 12.36 16.10 -0.59
CA GLU A 187 13.61 15.33 -0.63
C GLU A 187 14.65 15.91 0.35
N ILE A 188 14.20 16.30 1.55
CA ILE A 188 15.04 16.95 2.58
C ILE A 188 15.42 15.88 3.61
N LYS A 189 16.73 15.63 3.73
CA LYS A 189 17.30 14.78 4.77
C LYS A 189 17.52 15.54 6.07
N ASN A 190 17.69 14.79 7.16
CA ASN A 190 17.92 15.29 8.51
C ASN A 190 16.75 16.15 9.05
N ALA A 191 15.52 15.86 8.64
CA ALA A 191 14.35 16.40 9.31
C ALA A 191 14.25 15.83 10.73
N HIS A 192 13.97 16.70 11.70
CA HIS A 192 13.82 16.37 13.11
C HIS A 192 12.37 16.57 13.57
N ALA A 193 12.08 16.18 14.79
CA ALA A 193 10.72 16.26 15.34
C ALA A 193 10.06 17.62 15.17
N ASP A 194 10.81 18.73 15.35
CA ASP A 194 10.30 20.10 15.24
C ASP A 194 9.94 20.51 13.81
N ASP A 195 10.50 19.82 12.82
CA ASP A 195 10.19 20.03 11.40
C ASP A 195 8.91 19.28 10.98
N LEU A 196 8.32 18.48 11.87
CA LEU A 196 7.20 17.57 11.59
C LEU A 196 5.95 17.95 12.36
N ASP A 197 4.78 17.82 11.70
CA ASP A 197 3.49 17.89 12.38
C ASP A 197 3.42 16.85 13.50
N GLU A 198 3.07 17.28 14.72
CA GLU A 198 3.10 16.42 15.91
C GLU A 198 2.12 15.26 15.83
N GLY A 199 0.90 15.51 15.35
CA GLY A 199 -0.12 14.47 15.21
C GLY A 199 0.24 13.44 14.14
N ALA A 200 0.79 13.93 13.02
CA ALA A 200 1.20 13.04 11.91
C ALA A 200 2.42 12.19 12.30
N ARG A 201 3.43 12.77 13.00
CA ARG A 201 4.59 11.97 13.43
C ARG A 201 4.24 10.95 14.52
N ALA A 202 3.32 11.29 15.42
CA ALA A 202 2.81 10.34 16.41
C ALA A 202 2.04 9.20 15.75
N MET A 203 1.14 9.50 14.81
CA MET A 203 0.41 8.46 14.05
C MET A 203 1.36 7.57 13.25
N PHE A 204 2.36 8.16 12.58
CA PHE A 204 3.41 7.44 11.86
C PHE A 204 4.16 6.49 12.80
N GLY A 205 4.71 6.98 13.90
CA GLY A 205 5.51 6.18 14.83
C GLY A 205 4.69 5.06 15.50
N VAL A 206 3.45 5.35 15.92
CA VAL A 206 2.56 4.34 16.52
C VAL A 206 2.12 3.29 15.49
N PHE A 207 1.89 3.68 14.23
CA PHE A 207 1.59 2.70 13.19
C PHE A 207 2.78 1.78 12.91
N GLU A 208 3.98 2.32 12.80
CA GLU A 208 5.20 1.51 12.61
C GLU A 208 5.44 0.56 13.80
N TYR A 209 5.18 1.02 15.03
CA TYR A 209 5.18 0.17 16.22
C TYR A 209 4.07 -0.90 16.17
N PHE A 210 2.86 -0.53 15.74
CA PHE A 210 1.73 -1.46 15.60
C PHE A 210 2.07 -2.65 14.71
N ILE A 211 2.67 -2.39 13.56
CA ILE A 211 3.05 -3.42 12.60
C ILE A 211 4.42 -4.05 12.90
N GLY A 212 5.17 -3.53 13.89
CA GLY A 212 6.52 -4.00 14.23
C GLY A 212 7.54 -3.71 13.15
N ASN A 213 7.43 -2.55 12.50
CA ASN A 213 8.41 -2.14 11.49
C ASN A 213 9.47 -1.21 12.09
N THR A 214 10.73 -1.53 11.89
CA THR A 214 11.87 -0.70 12.25
C THR A 214 12.74 -0.32 11.06
N ASP A 215 12.36 -0.78 9.85
CA ASP A 215 13.08 -0.50 8.60
C ASP A 215 12.64 0.84 7.99
N PHE A 216 12.71 1.90 8.78
CA PHE A 216 12.48 3.25 8.30
C PHE A 216 13.45 4.25 8.93
N SER A 217 13.60 5.41 8.28
CA SER A 217 14.29 6.57 8.85
C SER A 217 13.75 7.85 8.22
N VAL A 218 13.22 8.73 9.06
CA VAL A 218 12.77 10.06 8.65
C VAL A 218 13.98 10.89 8.23
N THR A 219 15.05 10.87 9.03
CA THR A 219 16.28 11.63 8.77
C THR A 219 16.99 11.21 7.46
N GLN A 220 16.86 9.95 7.02
CA GLN A 220 17.47 9.46 5.79
C GLN A 220 16.48 9.34 4.62
N LEU A 221 15.21 9.64 4.82
CA LEU A 221 14.12 9.44 3.85
C LEU A 221 13.99 7.98 3.40
N HIS A 222 14.23 7.05 4.34
CA HIS A 222 14.09 5.62 4.08
C HIS A 222 12.68 5.16 4.49
N ASN A 223 11.94 4.55 3.56
CA ASN A 223 10.58 4.03 3.76
C ASN A 223 9.57 5.06 4.32
N VAL A 224 9.82 6.34 4.10
CA VAL A 224 8.95 7.46 4.44
C VAL A 224 8.83 8.42 3.26
N LEU A 225 7.68 9.07 3.14
CA LEU A 225 7.49 10.27 2.34
C LEU A 225 7.32 11.44 3.31
N LEU A 226 8.12 12.48 3.18
CA LEU A 226 7.84 13.77 3.81
C LEU A 226 6.96 14.59 2.89
N LEU A 227 5.74 14.84 3.31
CA LEU A 227 4.77 15.64 2.58
C LEU A 227 4.76 17.06 3.10
N ARG A 228 5.00 18.05 2.24
CA ARG A 228 4.65 19.46 2.50
C ARG A 228 3.31 19.73 1.85
N LYS A 229 2.30 20.05 2.65
CA LYS A 229 1.00 20.48 2.15
C LYS A 229 1.06 21.91 1.62
N ASP A 230 0.27 22.20 0.57
CA ASP A 230 0.21 23.54 0.00
C ASP A 230 -0.44 24.56 0.94
N SER A 231 -1.20 24.08 1.95
CA SER A 231 -1.88 24.91 2.97
C SER A 231 -1.09 25.07 4.28
N VAL A 232 0.01 24.33 4.48
CA VAL A 232 0.81 24.36 5.72
C VAL A 232 2.28 24.35 5.34
N PHE A 233 2.99 25.45 5.63
CA PHE A 233 4.36 25.65 5.15
C PHE A 233 5.44 25.31 6.17
N ASP A 234 5.10 25.39 7.47
CA ASP A 234 6.10 25.37 8.54
C ASP A 234 6.52 23.96 8.95
N VAL A 235 5.67 22.96 8.67
CA VAL A 235 5.94 21.57 9.07
C VAL A 235 5.68 20.60 7.92
N ALA A 236 6.39 19.46 7.94
CA ALA A 236 6.19 18.35 7.05
C ALA A 236 5.34 17.23 7.72
N PHE A 237 4.69 16.45 6.92
CA PHE A 237 3.86 15.32 7.36
C PHE A 237 4.53 14.00 6.93
N PRO A 238 5.05 13.19 7.86
CA PRO A 238 5.61 11.88 7.52
C PRO A 238 4.51 10.89 7.14
N VAL A 239 4.71 10.18 6.04
CA VAL A 239 3.78 9.17 5.52
C VAL A 239 4.52 7.86 5.33
N ALA A 240 4.11 6.82 6.04
CA ALA A 240 4.75 5.50 6.04
C ALA A 240 4.53 4.74 4.72
N ARG A 241 5.52 3.94 4.35
CA ARG A 241 5.48 3.08 3.16
C ARG A 241 6.51 1.95 3.24
N ASP A 242 6.33 0.91 2.40
CA ASP A 242 7.24 -0.25 2.29
C ASP A 242 7.28 -1.07 3.60
N PHE A 243 6.25 -1.92 3.81
CA PHE A 243 6.02 -2.61 5.09
C PHE A 243 6.48 -4.07 5.10
N ASP A 244 7.13 -4.55 4.06
CA ASP A 244 7.50 -5.96 3.89
C ASP A 244 8.55 -6.46 4.91
N TRP A 245 9.25 -5.56 5.60
CA TRP A 245 10.20 -5.87 6.69
C TRP A 245 9.58 -5.80 8.09
N SER A 246 8.25 -5.64 8.19
CA SER A 246 7.56 -5.56 9.48
C SER A 246 7.34 -6.93 10.12
N GLY A 247 7.18 -6.94 11.46
CA GLY A 247 6.82 -8.12 12.22
C GLY A 247 5.44 -8.68 11.87
N ALA A 248 4.51 -7.83 11.38
CA ALA A 248 3.20 -8.24 10.93
C ALA A 248 3.24 -9.02 9.59
N VAL A 249 4.24 -8.79 8.74
CA VAL A 249 4.49 -9.58 7.53
C VAL A 249 5.32 -10.82 7.84
N ASP A 250 6.29 -10.71 8.76
CA ASP A 250 7.18 -11.80 9.21
C ASP A 250 7.88 -12.52 8.05
N ALA A 251 8.40 -11.74 7.09
CA ALA A 251 9.08 -12.30 5.94
C ALA A 251 10.43 -12.90 6.35
N ARG A 252 10.77 -14.10 5.88
CA ARG A 252 12.04 -14.78 6.21
C ARG A 252 13.30 -14.00 5.86
N TYR A 253 13.19 -13.05 4.93
CA TYR A 253 14.30 -12.19 4.56
C TYR A 253 14.39 -10.93 5.43
N ALA A 254 13.39 -10.64 6.28
CA ALA A 254 13.36 -9.47 7.14
C ALA A 254 14.13 -9.73 8.43
N PHE A 255 15.03 -8.82 8.77
CA PHE A 255 15.78 -8.81 10.01
C PHE A 255 15.96 -7.36 10.50
N PRO A 256 15.97 -7.12 11.80
CA PRO A 256 16.19 -5.78 12.31
C PRO A 256 17.66 -5.34 12.09
N ASP A 257 17.90 -4.04 12.05
CA ASP A 257 19.25 -3.50 12.10
C ASP A 257 19.96 -4.02 13.37
N TYR A 258 21.17 -4.53 13.22
CA TYR A 258 21.95 -5.14 14.31
C TYR A 258 22.25 -4.20 15.48
N ARG A 259 22.10 -2.89 15.27
CA ARG A 259 22.25 -1.84 16.29
C ARG A 259 21.04 -1.70 17.21
N LEU A 260 19.89 -2.24 16.80
CA LEU A 260 18.66 -2.17 17.58
C LEU A 260 18.64 -3.26 18.67
N PRO A 261 18.02 -3.00 19.83
CA PRO A 261 17.98 -3.94 20.95
C PRO A 261 16.92 -5.05 20.77
N ILE A 262 16.68 -5.48 19.52
CA ILE A 262 15.72 -6.54 19.17
C ILE A 262 16.43 -7.60 18.32
N LYS A 263 15.98 -8.86 18.45
CA LYS A 263 16.62 -10.02 17.79
C LYS A 263 15.93 -10.44 16.50
N ASN A 264 14.66 -10.10 16.34
CA ASN A 264 13.86 -10.42 15.17
C ASN A 264 12.77 -9.36 14.97
N VAL A 265 12.19 -9.28 13.76
CA VAL A 265 11.21 -8.26 13.39
C VAL A 265 9.89 -8.35 14.14
N LYS A 266 9.56 -9.48 14.79
CA LYS A 266 8.35 -9.65 15.61
C LYS A 266 8.43 -8.91 16.95
N GLN A 267 9.63 -8.59 17.41
CA GLN A 267 9.82 -7.79 18.62
C GLN A 267 9.55 -6.33 18.29
N ARG A 268 8.49 -5.76 18.89
CA ARG A 268 8.19 -4.34 18.71
C ARG A 268 9.22 -3.45 19.39
N LEU A 269 9.57 -2.39 18.72
CA LEU A 269 10.42 -1.34 19.24
C LEU A 269 9.86 0.01 18.79
N MET A 270 9.59 0.91 19.74
CA MET A 270 9.22 2.27 19.41
C MET A 270 10.46 3.02 18.90
N LYS A 271 10.42 3.42 17.64
CA LYS A 271 11.49 4.12 16.93
C LYS A 271 11.02 5.45 16.33
N GLY A 272 9.84 5.91 16.71
CA GLY A 272 9.26 7.16 16.21
C GLY A 272 9.59 8.35 17.09
N ASP A 273 9.60 9.54 16.49
CA ASP A 273 9.80 10.80 17.21
C ASP A 273 8.76 11.01 18.31
N CYS A 274 9.18 11.64 19.41
CA CYS A 274 8.31 11.90 20.54
C CYS A 274 7.24 12.95 20.24
N ALA A 275 6.09 12.77 20.87
CA ALA A 275 4.98 13.70 20.90
C ALA A 275 4.48 13.86 22.34
N SER A 276 3.58 14.83 22.59
CA SER A 276 2.96 14.97 23.90
C SER A 276 2.16 13.70 24.27
N PRO A 277 2.06 13.37 25.58
CA PRO A 277 1.21 12.27 26.03
C PRO A 277 -0.25 12.40 25.55
N ALA A 278 -0.76 13.62 25.44
CA ALA A 278 -2.11 13.89 24.95
C ALA A 278 -2.24 13.49 23.46
N THR A 279 -1.24 13.83 22.63
CA THR A 279 -1.21 13.44 21.21
C THR A 279 -1.12 11.94 21.04
N PHE A 280 -0.27 11.23 21.79
CA PHE A 280 -0.22 9.77 21.76
C PHE A 280 -1.55 9.14 22.15
N ASN A 281 -2.22 9.64 23.21
CA ASN A 281 -3.52 9.12 23.64
C ASN A 281 -4.60 9.32 22.55
N ALA A 282 -4.62 10.45 21.84
CA ALA A 282 -5.54 10.68 20.73
C ALA A 282 -5.28 9.69 19.57
N VAL A 283 -4.02 9.33 19.31
CA VAL A 283 -3.67 8.27 18.35
C VAL A 283 -4.15 6.91 18.84
N PHE A 284 -3.95 6.55 20.11
CA PHE A 284 -4.45 5.29 20.68
C PHE A 284 -5.98 5.19 20.61
N ASP A 285 -6.69 6.30 20.85
CA ASP A 285 -8.15 6.35 20.70
C ASP A 285 -8.58 6.11 19.25
N THR A 286 -7.82 6.64 18.28
CA THR A 286 -8.05 6.35 16.86
C THR A 286 -7.89 4.86 16.57
N PHE A 287 -6.83 4.21 17.06
CA PHE A 287 -6.64 2.77 16.90
C PHE A 287 -7.78 1.96 17.54
N ARG A 288 -8.22 2.31 18.78
CA ARG A 288 -9.35 1.67 19.45
C ARG A 288 -10.64 1.78 18.64
N ALA A 289 -10.95 2.99 18.19
CA ALA A 289 -12.16 3.26 17.39
C ALA A 289 -12.16 2.55 16.04
N LYS A 290 -10.98 2.28 15.47
CA LYS A 290 -10.82 1.65 14.14
C LYS A 290 -10.49 0.15 14.20
N LYS A 291 -10.41 -0.45 15.40
CA LYS A 291 -10.03 -1.86 15.58
C LYS A 291 -10.85 -2.79 14.68
N ASP A 292 -12.16 -2.73 14.78
CA ASP A 292 -13.05 -3.63 14.03
C ASP A 292 -12.94 -3.44 12.52
N ALA A 293 -12.75 -2.20 12.07
CA ALA A 293 -12.52 -1.92 10.65
C ALA A 293 -11.20 -2.53 10.15
N ILE A 294 -10.11 -2.43 10.93
CA ILE A 294 -8.82 -3.05 10.61
C ILE A 294 -8.95 -4.58 10.55
N TYR A 295 -9.61 -5.19 11.54
CA TYR A 295 -9.80 -6.65 11.58
C TYR A 295 -10.72 -7.13 10.45
N GLY A 296 -11.70 -6.31 10.07
CA GLY A 296 -12.59 -6.56 8.94
C GLY A 296 -11.84 -6.72 7.61
N LEU A 297 -10.71 -6.03 7.42
CA LEU A 297 -9.89 -6.14 6.21
C LEU A 297 -9.35 -7.56 5.97
N TYR A 298 -9.14 -8.33 7.03
CA TYR A 298 -8.64 -9.71 6.96
C TYR A 298 -9.75 -10.75 6.73
N ARG A 299 -10.99 -10.31 6.58
CA ARG A 299 -12.19 -11.16 6.38
C ARG A 299 -12.99 -10.78 5.13
N ASP A 300 -12.62 -9.69 4.46
CA ASP A 300 -13.33 -9.24 3.26
C ASP A 300 -12.81 -9.90 1.97
N SER A 301 -13.41 -9.51 0.84
CA SER A 301 -13.11 -10.07 -0.48
C SER A 301 -11.66 -9.85 -0.94
N LEU A 302 -10.95 -8.88 -0.39
CA LEU A 302 -9.55 -8.61 -0.72
C LEU A 302 -8.56 -9.40 0.15
N ALA A 303 -9.04 -10.12 1.17
CA ALA A 303 -8.25 -11.10 1.90
C ALA A 303 -8.24 -12.48 1.23
N VAL A 304 -8.97 -12.65 0.11
CA VAL A 304 -8.96 -13.89 -0.67
C VAL A 304 -7.52 -14.24 -1.08
N GLY A 305 -7.10 -15.46 -0.87
CA GLY A 305 -5.72 -15.88 -1.12
C GLY A 305 -4.80 -15.79 0.11
N MET A 306 -5.20 -15.12 1.18
CA MET A 306 -4.50 -15.24 2.46
C MET A 306 -4.81 -16.58 3.12
N LYS A 307 -3.78 -17.24 3.62
CA LYS A 307 -3.93 -18.50 4.36
C LYS A 307 -4.51 -18.22 5.75
N PRO A 308 -5.40 -19.08 6.27
CA PRO A 308 -6.04 -18.86 7.58
C PRO A 308 -5.03 -18.72 8.74
N ASP A 309 -3.93 -19.47 8.72
CA ASP A 309 -2.86 -19.39 9.71
C ASP A 309 -2.14 -18.03 9.66
N VAL A 310 -1.87 -17.49 8.47
CA VAL A 310 -1.28 -16.16 8.30
C VAL A 310 -2.23 -15.09 8.87
N VAL A 311 -3.52 -15.15 8.54
CA VAL A 311 -4.52 -14.23 9.07
C VAL A 311 -4.57 -14.31 10.60
N ASN A 312 -4.70 -15.51 11.15
CA ASN A 312 -4.79 -15.70 12.61
C ASN A 312 -3.54 -15.20 13.34
N ASN A 313 -2.35 -15.48 12.80
CA ASN A 313 -1.09 -15.02 13.39
C ASN A 313 -0.98 -13.50 13.35
N THR A 314 -1.39 -12.85 12.25
CA THR A 314 -1.38 -11.39 12.13
C THR A 314 -2.36 -10.76 13.11
N LEU A 315 -3.60 -11.27 13.21
CA LEU A 315 -4.58 -10.73 14.15
C LEU A 315 -4.15 -10.93 15.60
N LYS A 316 -3.56 -12.07 15.96
CA LYS A 316 -2.96 -12.29 17.29
C LYS A 316 -1.84 -11.28 17.57
N TYR A 317 -0.99 -11.02 16.59
CA TYR A 317 0.07 -10.00 16.69
C TYR A 317 -0.54 -8.60 16.93
N PHE A 318 -1.65 -8.27 16.29
CA PHE A 318 -2.36 -7.02 16.55
C PHE A 318 -2.99 -6.98 17.94
N ASP A 319 -3.53 -8.10 18.46
CA ASP A 319 -4.07 -8.17 19.82
C ASP A 319 -3.03 -7.81 20.89
N GLU A 320 -1.77 -8.18 20.69
CA GLU A 320 -0.67 -7.79 21.58
C GLU A 320 -0.50 -6.26 21.64
N PHE A 321 -0.55 -5.57 20.50
CA PHE A 321 -0.52 -4.10 20.45
C PHE A 321 -1.73 -3.48 21.17
N TYR A 322 -2.94 -4.01 20.92
CA TYR A 322 -4.13 -3.50 21.61
C TYR A 322 -4.07 -3.74 23.11
N SER A 323 -3.47 -4.84 23.56
CA SER A 323 -3.21 -5.08 24.98
C SER A 323 -2.28 -4.01 25.55
N THR A 324 -1.21 -3.66 24.83
CA THR A 324 -0.26 -2.60 25.22
C THR A 324 -0.97 -1.25 25.38
N ILE A 325 -1.69 -0.78 24.36
CA ILE A 325 -2.33 0.56 24.42
C ILE A 325 -3.54 0.63 25.34
N ASN A 326 -4.10 -0.50 25.77
CA ASN A 326 -5.20 -0.57 26.74
C ASN A 326 -4.72 -0.64 28.20
N ASN A 327 -3.42 -0.89 28.40
CA ASN A 327 -2.79 -0.83 29.71
C ASN A 327 -2.01 0.49 29.83
N PRO A 328 -2.41 1.45 30.69
CA PRO A 328 -1.74 2.75 30.77
C PRO A 328 -0.25 2.68 31.10
N ARG A 329 0.17 1.69 31.91
CA ARG A 329 1.58 1.49 32.25
C ARG A 329 2.37 1.03 31.03
N ASP A 330 1.87 0.00 30.35
CA ASP A 330 2.55 -0.56 29.18
C ASP A 330 2.61 0.46 28.03
N ALA A 331 1.53 1.21 27.78
CA ALA A 331 1.49 2.28 26.80
C ALA A 331 2.52 3.37 27.11
N LYS A 332 2.66 3.74 28.39
CA LYS A 332 3.67 4.71 28.83
C LYS A 332 5.08 4.16 28.63
N ASP A 333 5.36 2.95 29.13
CA ASP A 333 6.71 2.38 29.18
C ASP A 333 7.22 1.97 27.80
N GLN A 334 6.32 1.39 26.94
CA GLN A 334 6.72 0.83 25.64
C GLN A 334 6.57 1.80 24.46
N ILE A 335 5.79 2.88 24.59
CA ILE A 335 5.54 3.81 23.48
C ILE A 335 5.87 5.25 23.90
N ILE A 336 5.17 5.81 24.89
CA ILE A 336 5.25 7.25 25.20
C ILE A 336 6.64 7.65 25.70
N SER A 337 7.23 6.84 26.62
CA SER A 337 8.56 7.11 27.19
C SER A 337 9.70 6.44 26.39
N ALA A 338 9.37 5.52 25.47
CA ALA A 338 10.34 4.83 24.64
C ALA A 338 10.57 5.52 23.28
N CYS A 339 9.82 6.57 22.95
CA CYS A 339 10.01 7.33 21.72
C CYS A 339 11.39 7.98 21.64
N GLY A 340 11.89 8.21 20.45
CA GLY A 340 13.17 8.84 20.19
C GLY A 340 13.36 9.16 18.71
N PRO A 341 14.47 9.80 18.31
CA PRO A 341 14.74 10.13 16.92
C PRO A 341 14.67 8.92 15.99
N SER A 342 14.02 9.09 14.85
CA SER A 342 13.79 8.04 13.83
C SER A 342 14.84 8.04 12.71
#